data_e07959071ba9ce603b6c7846265eaacd
#
_entry.id   e07959071ba9ce603b6c7846265eaacd
#
_cell.length_a   1.000
_cell.length_b   1.000
_cell.length_c   1.000
_cell.angle_alpha   90.00
_cell.angle_beta   90.00
_cell.angle_gamma   90.00
#
_symmetry.space_group_name_H-M   'P 1'
#
loop_
_entity.id
_entity.type
_entity.pdbx_description
1 polymer ?
#
loop_
_entity_poly.entity_id
_entity_poly.type
_entity_poly.pdbx_seq_one_letter_code
_entity_poly.pdbx_strand_id
1 'polypeptide(L)'
;MEIFKTNAQDVGICIAYMESIPPNGDDEVYDAVVQSLLEFKNARVVACFCEGSSVRALLQAKRRLNVTTEFMLVGSDGWSDRPDVVKGLEKEAQGSLTVRIYSKIVEEFDDYYFQLNPLNNHRNPWFREFWEAKFNCSLRNLTGQVIVHPNNITFTKQCTNDESLEDFVVRRKPRYKQDNKMSFVVKAIWTMAYGLHNMQKSLCKNVTGLCNEMLPVNGSILLLNLNNARFKWKDEIVEFDENGDPPGRYVHSL
;
A
#
# COMPACT_ATOMS: atom_id res chain seq x y z
N MET A 1 -11.20 -8.66 13.44
CA MET A 1 -12.66 -8.48 13.54
C MET A 1 -13.15 -8.51 14.98
N GLU A 2 -12.75 -9.48 15.81
CA GLU A 2 -13.14 -9.58 17.23
C GLU A 2 -12.79 -8.32 18.06
N ILE A 3 -11.57 -7.80 17.93
CA ILE A 3 -11.14 -6.57 18.62
C ILE A 3 -12.05 -5.38 18.29
N PHE A 4 -12.44 -5.23 17.02
CA PHE A 4 -13.37 -4.17 16.62
C PHE A 4 -14.73 -4.35 17.29
N LYS A 5 -15.24 -5.58 17.36
CA LYS A 5 -16.51 -5.90 18.00
C LYS A 5 -16.49 -5.53 19.49
N THR A 6 -15.45 -5.94 20.20
CA THR A 6 -15.28 -5.61 21.63
C THR A 6 -15.23 -4.09 21.84
N ASN A 7 -14.37 -3.39 21.13
CA ASN A 7 -14.22 -1.95 21.26
C ASN A 7 -15.51 -1.19 20.88
N ALA A 8 -16.25 -1.65 19.87
CA ALA A 8 -17.53 -1.07 19.48
C ALA A 8 -18.58 -1.20 20.59
N GLN A 9 -18.66 -2.38 21.20
CA GLN A 9 -19.57 -2.66 22.33
C GLN A 9 -19.22 -1.79 23.55
N ASP A 10 -17.93 -1.64 23.86
CA ASP A 10 -17.45 -0.84 25.01
C ASP A 10 -17.83 0.63 24.89
N VAL A 11 -17.94 1.16 23.67
CA VAL A 11 -18.39 2.55 23.41
C VAL A 11 -19.88 2.66 23.05
N GLY A 12 -20.66 1.59 23.22
CA GLY A 12 -22.09 1.59 23.00
C GLY A 12 -22.54 1.53 21.54
N ILE A 13 -21.66 1.13 20.61
CA ILE A 13 -22.03 0.91 19.21
C ILE A 13 -22.59 -0.49 19.06
N CYS A 14 -23.85 -0.58 18.63
CA CYS A 14 -24.50 -1.85 18.32
C CYS A 14 -24.10 -2.36 16.94
N ILE A 15 -23.66 -3.62 16.86
CA ILE A 15 -23.37 -4.31 15.61
C ILE A 15 -24.58 -5.20 15.29
N ALA A 16 -25.32 -4.85 14.25
CA ALA A 16 -26.53 -5.58 13.85
C ALA A 16 -26.20 -6.89 13.11
N TYR A 17 -25.13 -6.89 12.33
CA TYR A 17 -24.77 -8.03 11.48
C TYR A 17 -23.27 -8.08 11.24
N MET A 18 -22.73 -9.26 11.08
CA MET A 18 -21.32 -9.51 10.76
C MET A 18 -21.19 -10.71 9.82
N GLU A 19 -20.43 -10.53 8.74
CA GLU A 19 -20.19 -11.58 7.76
C GLU A 19 -18.74 -11.58 7.29
N SER A 20 -18.22 -12.75 6.94
CA SER A 20 -16.89 -12.89 6.31
C SER A 20 -17.06 -13.12 4.83
N ILE A 21 -16.37 -12.30 4.04
CA ILE A 21 -16.37 -12.42 2.59
C ILE A 21 -15.15 -13.24 2.19
N PRO A 22 -15.32 -14.34 1.42
CA PRO A 22 -14.18 -15.10 0.92
C PRO A 22 -13.34 -14.25 -0.05
N PRO A 23 -12.01 -14.31 0.00
CA PRO A 23 -11.16 -13.71 -1.01
C PRO A 23 -11.52 -14.28 -2.39
N ASN A 24 -11.70 -13.44 -3.39
CA ASN A 24 -12.06 -13.85 -4.76
C ASN A 24 -13.40 -14.61 -4.88
N GLY A 25 -14.39 -14.25 -4.07
CA GLY A 25 -15.76 -14.75 -4.23
C GLY A 25 -16.35 -14.34 -5.60
N ASP A 26 -17.27 -15.16 -6.12
CA ASP A 26 -18.01 -14.86 -7.33
C ASP A 26 -19.01 -13.73 -7.13
N ASP A 27 -19.58 -13.21 -8.21
CA ASP A 27 -20.54 -12.11 -8.18
C ASP A 27 -21.78 -12.42 -7.31
N GLU A 28 -22.24 -13.67 -7.31
CA GLU A 28 -23.38 -14.16 -6.52
C GLU A 28 -23.10 -14.05 -5.01
N VAL A 29 -21.87 -14.30 -4.58
CA VAL A 29 -21.45 -14.16 -3.17
C VAL A 29 -21.58 -12.71 -2.72
N TYR A 30 -21.07 -11.77 -3.52
CA TYR A 30 -21.17 -10.35 -3.18
C TYR A 30 -22.58 -9.82 -3.26
N ASP A 31 -23.39 -10.32 -4.18
CA ASP A 31 -24.83 -9.99 -4.29
C ASP A 31 -25.58 -10.47 -3.04
N ALA A 32 -25.32 -11.69 -2.57
CA ALA A 32 -25.90 -12.23 -1.34
C ALA A 32 -25.51 -11.39 -0.11
N VAL A 33 -24.24 -10.98 -0.01
CA VAL A 33 -23.77 -10.09 1.08
C VAL A 33 -24.54 -8.77 1.08
N VAL A 34 -24.69 -8.13 -0.08
CA VAL A 34 -25.43 -6.87 -0.18
C VAL A 34 -26.90 -7.07 0.18
N GLN A 35 -27.53 -8.18 -0.24
CA GLN A 35 -28.92 -8.51 0.12
C GLN A 35 -29.08 -8.69 1.64
N SER A 36 -28.16 -9.44 2.28
CA SER A 36 -28.16 -9.62 3.74
C SER A 36 -28.03 -8.27 4.48
N LEU A 37 -27.17 -7.36 4.00
CA LEU A 37 -27.03 -6.04 4.59
C LEU A 37 -28.31 -5.19 4.49
N LEU A 38 -29.09 -5.34 3.43
CA LEU A 38 -30.34 -4.61 3.22
C LEU A 38 -31.46 -5.04 4.17
N GLU A 39 -31.39 -6.22 4.75
CA GLU A 39 -32.37 -6.69 5.76
C GLU A 39 -32.30 -5.82 7.03
N PHE A 40 -31.15 -5.23 7.34
CA PHE A 40 -30.91 -4.42 8.53
C PHE A 40 -31.09 -2.92 8.26
N LYS A 41 -32.29 -2.50 7.93
CA LYS A 41 -32.65 -1.11 7.49
C LYS A 41 -32.19 0.00 8.43
N ASN A 42 -32.00 -0.28 9.71
CA ASN A 42 -31.57 0.68 10.73
C ASN A 42 -30.04 0.74 10.85
N ALA A 43 -29.30 -0.24 10.35
CA ALA A 43 -27.84 -0.30 10.38
C ALA A 43 -27.27 0.19 9.04
N ARG A 44 -27.13 1.52 8.90
CA ARG A 44 -26.74 2.16 7.64
C ARG A 44 -25.24 2.33 7.42
N VAL A 45 -24.43 1.92 8.37
CA VAL A 45 -22.97 2.03 8.29
C VAL A 45 -22.38 0.63 8.27
N VAL A 46 -21.61 0.32 7.26
CA VAL A 46 -20.94 -0.96 7.06
C VAL A 46 -19.44 -0.76 7.14
N ALA A 47 -18.83 -1.23 8.25
CA ALA A 47 -17.37 -1.26 8.37
C ALA A 47 -16.80 -2.43 7.57
N CYS A 48 -16.00 -2.14 6.56
CA CYS A 48 -15.41 -3.13 5.67
C CYS A 48 -13.89 -3.25 5.91
N PHE A 49 -13.49 -4.32 6.57
CA PHE A 49 -12.08 -4.72 6.69
C PHE A 49 -11.72 -5.63 5.52
N CYS A 50 -11.66 -5.06 4.33
CA CYS A 50 -11.58 -5.78 3.07
C CYS A 50 -10.41 -5.26 2.22
N GLU A 51 -9.89 -6.13 1.37
CA GLU A 51 -8.99 -5.72 0.29
C GLU A 51 -9.74 -4.89 -0.76
N GLY A 52 -9.01 -4.03 -1.48
CA GLY A 52 -9.62 -3.14 -2.48
C GLY A 52 -10.39 -3.88 -3.58
N SER A 53 -9.98 -5.08 -3.97
CA SER A 53 -10.70 -5.94 -4.91
C SER A 53 -12.08 -6.35 -4.38
N SER A 54 -12.16 -6.75 -3.12
CA SER A 54 -13.44 -7.12 -2.47
C SER A 54 -14.36 -5.92 -2.30
N VAL A 55 -13.80 -4.74 -1.93
CA VAL A 55 -14.60 -3.50 -1.90
C VAL A 55 -15.16 -3.16 -3.27
N ARG A 56 -14.34 -3.26 -4.32
CA ARG A 56 -14.78 -3.05 -5.69
C ARG A 56 -15.91 -4.00 -6.09
N ALA A 57 -15.80 -5.28 -5.74
CA ALA A 57 -16.83 -6.26 -6.00
C ALA A 57 -18.14 -5.97 -5.25
N LEU A 58 -18.07 -5.50 -3.98
CA LEU A 58 -19.24 -5.01 -3.24
C LEU A 58 -19.90 -3.79 -3.92
N LEU A 59 -19.11 -2.83 -4.41
CA LEU A 59 -19.65 -1.69 -5.15
C LEU A 59 -20.29 -2.14 -6.47
N GLN A 60 -19.74 -3.14 -7.16
CA GLN A 60 -20.36 -3.74 -8.34
C GLN A 60 -21.67 -4.45 -8.01
N ALA A 61 -21.73 -5.17 -6.89
CA ALA A 61 -22.96 -5.80 -6.39
C ALA A 61 -24.03 -4.74 -6.06
N LYS A 62 -23.67 -3.62 -5.40
CA LYS A 62 -24.58 -2.49 -5.20
C LYS A 62 -25.16 -2.00 -6.53
N ARG A 63 -24.35 -1.90 -7.57
CA ARG A 63 -24.81 -1.51 -8.92
C ARG A 63 -25.78 -2.52 -9.52
N ARG A 64 -25.43 -3.84 -9.50
CA ARG A 64 -26.31 -4.89 -10.04
C ARG A 64 -27.65 -4.92 -9.36
N LEU A 65 -27.68 -4.71 -8.04
CA LEU A 65 -28.90 -4.71 -7.22
C LEU A 65 -29.60 -3.34 -7.16
N ASN A 66 -29.06 -2.34 -7.87
CA ASN A 66 -29.57 -0.96 -7.89
C ASN A 66 -29.66 -0.30 -6.50
N VAL A 67 -28.69 -0.61 -5.63
CA VAL A 67 -28.54 -0.08 -4.26
C VAL A 67 -27.55 1.09 -4.27
N THR A 68 -27.96 2.27 -3.83
CA THR A 68 -27.10 3.47 -3.87
C THR A 68 -26.88 4.10 -2.51
N THR A 69 -27.95 4.43 -1.79
CA THR A 69 -27.91 5.25 -0.56
C THR A 69 -28.40 4.52 0.69
N GLU A 70 -28.75 3.25 0.60
CA GLU A 70 -29.33 2.47 1.69
C GLU A 70 -28.33 2.28 2.82
N PHE A 71 -27.07 2.12 2.49
CA PHE A 71 -25.96 2.11 3.46
C PHE A 71 -24.68 2.72 2.87
N MET A 72 -23.82 3.24 3.75
CA MET A 72 -22.49 3.75 3.42
C MET A 72 -21.41 2.77 3.88
N LEU A 73 -20.32 2.72 3.15
CA LEU A 73 -19.16 1.91 3.54
C LEU A 73 -18.15 2.77 4.32
N VAL A 74 -17.57 2.18 5.36
CA VAL A 74 -16.38 2.69 6.03
C VAL A 74 -15.26 1.69 5.75
N GLY A 75 -14.37 2.06 4.84
CA GLY A 75 -13.29 1.20 4.37
C GLY A 75 -12.01 1.35 5.18
N SER A 76 -11.31 0.23 5.36
CA SER A 76 -9.96 0.20 5.92
C SER A 76 -8.90 0.66 4.90
N ASP A 77 -7.64 0.54 5.29
CA ASP A 77 -6.47 0.86 4.47
C ASP A 77 -6.35 0.01 3.19
N GLY A 78 -7.03 -1.14 3.10
CA GLY A 78 -7.14 -1.93 1.87
C GLY A 78 -7.84 -1.20 0.73
N TRP A 79 -8.80 -0.32 1.05
CA TRP A 79 -9.41 0.62 0.10
C TRP A 79 -8.61 1.93 0.04
N SER A 80 -8.46 2.59 1.19
CA SER A 80 -7.72 3.85 1.30
C SER A 80 -8.15 4.89 0.25
N ASP A 81 -7.21 5.57 -0.36
CA ASP A 81 -7.41 6.55 -1.43
C ASP A 81 -7.11 5.98 -2.85
N ARG A 82 -7.33 4.69 -3.03
CA ARG A 82 -7.07 3.96 -4.29
C ARG A 82 -8.14 4.26 -5.33
N PRO A 83 -7.79 4.96 -6.43
CA PRO A 83 -8.77 5.31 -7.47
C PRO A 83 -9.25 4.11 -8.27
N ASP A 84 -8.47 3.02 -8.33
CA ASP A 84 -8.83 1.79 -9.04
C ASP A 84 -10.02 1.07 -8.40
N VAL A 85 -10.22 1.22 -7.09
CA VAL A 85 -11.34 0.63 -6.35
C VAL A 85 -12.68 1.26 -6.79
N VAL A 86 -12.71 2.59 -6.95
CA VAL A 86 -13.95 3.33 -7.23
C VAL A 86 -14.15 3.69 -8.70
N LYS A 87 -13.12 3.55 -9.53
CA LYS A 87 -13.19 3.94 -10.95
C LYS A 87 -14.38 3.31 -11.68
N GLY A 88 -15.28 4.18 -12.17
CA GLY A 88 -16.52 3.80 -12.83
C GLY A 88 -17.63 3.33 -11.88
N LEU A 89 -17.45 3.45 -10.54
CA LEU A 89 -18.39 3.06 -9.49
C LEU A 89 -18.61 4.22 -8.49
N GLU A 90 -18.40 5.45 -8.93
CA GLU A 90 -18.40 6.65 -8.09
C GLU A 90 -19.75 6.87 -7.40
N LYS A 91 -20.86 6.52 -8.08
CA LYS A 91 -22.22 6.64 -7.51
C LYS A 91 -22.43 5.68 -6.34
N GLU A 92 -21.99 4.44 -6.49
CA GLU A 92 -22.13 3.39 -5.49
C GLU A 92 -21.22 3.62 -4.28
N ALA A 93 -20.11 4.32 -4.49
CA ALA A 93 -19.16 4.71 -3.45
C ALA A 93 -19.53 6.03 -2.75
N GLN A 94 -20.46 6.80 -3.29
CA GLN A 94 -20.80 8.13 -2.77
C GLN A 94 -21.22 8.08 -1.30
N GLY A 95 -20.67 9.00 -0.49
CA GLY A 95 -20.92 9.09 0.94
C GLY A 95 -20.13 8.09 1.79
N SER A 96 -19.32 7.24 1.18
CA SER A 96 -18.44 6.32 1.91
C SER A 96 -17.20 7.06 2.45
N LEU A 97 -16.67 6.55 3.56
CA LEU A 97 -15.46 7.05 4.20
C LEU A 97 -14.36 6.00 4.09
N THR A 98 -13.13 6.43 3.94
CA THR A 98 -11.98 5.53 4.01
C THR A 98 -10.95 6.02 5.01
N VAL A 99 -10.21 5.07 5.56
CA VAL A 99 -9.09 5.36 6.45
C VAL A 99 -7.81 4.92 5.73
N ARG A 100 -6.78 5.75 5.78
CA ARG A 100 -5.47 5.38 5.29
C ARG A 100 -4.42 5.59 6.36
N ILE A 101 -3.37 4.81 6.30
CA ILE A 101 -2.22 5.01 7.17
C ILE A 101 -1.54 6.34 6.81
N TYR A 102 -1.27 7.17 7.82
CA TYR A 102 -0.53 8.41 7.62
C TYR A 102 0.92 8.11 7.26
N SER A 103 1.38 8.68 6.18
CA SER A 103 2.75 8.54 5.69
C SER A 103 3.28 9.88 5.25
N LYS A 104 4.49 10.21 5.67
CA LYS A 104 5.20 11.38 5.19
C LYS A 104 5.79 11.14 3.81
N ILE A 105 5.84 12.19 3.02
CA ILE A 105 6.55 12.18 1.74
C ILE A 105 8.06 12.04 1.99
N VAL A 106 8.69 11.18 1.21
CA VAL A 106 10.13 10.96 1.18
C VAL A 106 10.68 11.73 -0.02
N GLU A 107 11.05 13.00 0.20
CA GLU A 107 11.49 13.91 -0.87
C GLU A 107 12.72 13.36 -1.59
N GLU A 108 13.66 12.78 -0.83
CA GLU A 108 14.88 12.20 -1.36
C GLU A 108 14.62 11.03 -2.34
N PHE A 109 13.47 10.34 -2.17
CA PHE A 109 13.05 9.32 -3.11
C PHE A 109 12.54 9.93 -4.42
N ASP A 110 11.80 11.02 -4.37
CA ASP A 110 11.30 11.71 -5.54
C ASP A 110 12.46 12.27 -6.38
N ASP A 111 13.44 12.89 -5.73
CA ASP A 111 14.67 13.37 -6.38
C ASP A 111 15.42 12.24 -7.10
N TYR A 112 15.54 11.09 -6.45
CA TYR A 112 16.14 9.90 -7.06
C TYR A 112 15.29 9.36 -8.21
N TYR A 113 13.98 9.19 -7.99
CA TYR A 113 13.07 8.60 -8.96
C TYR A 113 12.99 9.38 -10.28
N PHE A 114 12.91 10.70 -10.21
CA PHE A 114 12.79 11.52 -11.40
C PHE A 114 14.06 11.58 -12.24
N GLN A 115 15.21 11.26 -11.68
CA GLN A 115 16.48 11.18 -12.41
C GLN A 115 16.65 9.85 -13.15
N LEU A 116 15.83 8.83 -12.85
CA LEU A 116 15.95 7.52 -13.48
C LEU A 116 15.53 7.56 -14.94
N ASN A 117 16.33 6.91 -15.77
CA ASN A 117 16.02 6.64 -17.17
C ASN A 117 16.56 5.26 -17.59
N PRO A 118 16.18 4.73 -18.77
CA PRO A 118 16.58 3.40 -19.20
C PRO A 118 18.08 3.19 -19.40
N LEU A 119 18.83 4.30 -19.53
CA LEU A 119 20.28 4.24 -19.76
C LEU A 119 21.08 4.24 -18.45
N ASN A 120 20.51 4.77 -17.36
CA ASN A 120 21.19 4.85 -16.07
C ASN A 120 20.68 3.85 -15.01
N ASN A 121 19.50 3.25 -15.21
CA ASN A 121 18.96 2.30 -14.28
C ASN A 121 19.25 0.84 -14.69
N HIS A 122 20.42 0.37 -14.30
CA HIS A 122 20.83 -1.02 -14.55
C HIS A 122 20.43 -1.99 -13.44
N ARG A 123 19.99 -1.49 -12.29
CA ARG A 123 19.67 -2.32 -11.12
C ARG A 123 18.29 -2.99 -11.22
N ASN A 124 17.33 -2.33 -11.88
CA ASN A 124 15.97 -2.85 -12.03
C ASN A 124 15.81 -3.48 -13.42
N PRO A 125 15.75 -4.82 -13.53
CA PRO A 125 15.63 -5.49 -14.81
C PRO A 125 14.32 -5.19 -15.54
N TRP A 126 13.26 -4.81 -14.82
CA TRP A 126 11.94 -4.48 -15.39
C TRP A 126 11.77 -3.00 -15.70
N PHE A 127 12.77 -2.17 -15.43
CA PHE A 127 12.63 -0.72 -15.62
C PHE A 127 12.40 -0.31 -17.07
N ARG A 128 12.98 -1.05 -18.03
CA ARG A 128 12.78 -0.80 -19.46
C ARG A 128 11.35 -1.10 -19.88
N GLU A 129 10.79 -2.22 -19.43
CA GLU A 129 9.39 -2.59 -19.66
C GLU A 129 8.44 -1.53 -19.06
N PHE A 130 8.69 -1.11 -17.82
CA PHE A 130 7.98 -0.03 -17.19
C PHE A 130 8.04 1.26 -18.03
N TRP A 131 9.22 1.63 -18.54
CA TRP A 131 9.40 2.84 -19.35
C TRP A 131 8.59 2.80 -20.64
N GLU A 132 8.69 1.72 -21.40
CA GLU A 132 7.93 1.53 -22.65
C GLU A 132 6.42 1.64 -22.39
N ALA A 133 5.91 0.97 -21.37
CA ALA A 133 4.49 1.03 -20.99
C ALA A 133 4.09 2.44 -20.53
N LYS A 134 4.94 3.11 -19.74
CA LYS A 134 4.68 4.42 -19.18
C LYS A 134 4.62 5.52 -20.24
N PHE A 135 5.52 5.48 -21.22
CA PHE A 135 5.64 6.50 -22.27
C PHE A 135 4.97 6.09 -23.60
N ASN A 136 4.46 4.87 -23.68
CA ASN A 136 3.86 4.29 -24.89
C ASN A 136 4.80 4.37 -26.09
N CYS A 137 6.05 3.96 -25.91
CA CYS A 137 7.09 3.97 -26.92
C CYS A 137 8.04 2.79 -26.78
N SER A 138 8.72 2.37 -27.87
CA SER A 138 9.71 1.29 -27.87
C SER A 138 11.13 1.83 -27.66
N LEU A 139 11.90 1.18 -26.80
CA LEU A 139 13.32 1.46 -26.55
C LEU A 139 14.28 0.81 -27.56
N ARG A 140 13.77 0.10 -28.56
CA ARG A 140 14.59 -0.66 -29.49
C ARG A 140 15.73 0.16 -30.10
N ASN A 141 15.45 1.39 -30.50
CA ASN A 141 16.46 2.28 -31.10
C ASN A 141 17.54 2.75 -30.13
N LEU A 142 17.20 2.85 -28.83
CA LEU A 142 18.10 3.36 -27.80
C LEU A 142 18.95 2.26 -27.17
N THR A 143 18.39 1.05 -27.04
CA THR A 143 19.04 -0.05 -26.30
C THR A 143 19.45 -1.22 -27.18
N GLY A 144 19.00 -1.26 -28.44
CA GLY A 144 19.22 -2.37 -29.37
C GLY A 144 18.44 -3.66 -29.01
N GLN A 145 17.66 -3.63 -27.95
CA GLN A 145 16.94 -4.81 -27.44
C GLN A 145 15.44 -4.69 -27.71
N VAL A 146 14.82 -5.81 -28.02
CA VAL A 146 13.36 -5.94 -28.09
C VAL A 146 12.86 -6.43 -26.74
N ILE A 147 11.91 -5.70 -26.15
CA ILE A 147 11.31 -6.04 -24.87
C ILE A 147 9.99 -6.76 -25.16
N VAL A 148 9.83 -7.93 -24.56
CA VAL A 148 8.58 -8.70 -24.64
C VAL A 148 7.71 -8.30 -23.46
N HIS A 149 6.59 -7.65 -23.76
CA HIS A 149 5.61 -7.25 -22.74
C HIS A 149 4.61 -8.37 -22.47
N PRO A 150 4.03 -8.44 -21.25
CA PRO A 150 2.86 -9.25 -20.99
C PRO A 150 1.75 -8.96 -22.01
N ASN A 151 1.03 -10.00 -22.46
CA ASN A 151 -0.04 -9.90 -23.47
C ASN A 151 0.41 -9.41 -24.86
N ASN A 152 1.69 -9.60 -25.22
CA ASN A 152 2.24 -9.25 -26.53
C ASN A 152 1.98 -7.79 -26.96
N ILE A 153 1.97 -6.87 -26.02
CA ILE A 153 1.84 -5.45 -26.33
C ILE A 153 3.06 -5.00 -27.16
N THR A 154 2.83 -4.34 -28.28
CA THR A 154 3.87 -3.75 -29.10
C THR A 154 3.68 -2.24 -29.24
N PHE A 155 4.78 -1.50 -29.17
CA PHE A 155 4.76 -0.06 -29.33
C PHE A 155 5.38 0.31 -30.69
N THR A 156 4.62 1.05 -31.51
CA THR A 156 5.07 1.47 -32.86
C THR A 156 5.91 2.73 -32.81
N LYS A 157 5.63 3.62 -31.85
CA LYS A 157 6.41 4.85 -31.62
C LYS A 157 7.75 4.49 -30.98
N GLN A 158 8.86 5.07 -31.45
CA GLN A 158 10.16 4.94 -30.80
C GLN A 158 10.32 5.99 -29.71
N CYS A 159 10.99 5.63 -28.59
CA CYS A 159 11.38 6.59 -27.58
C CYS A 159 12.53 7.47 -28.13
N THR A 160 12.56 8.74 -27.72
CA THR A 160 13.49 9.76 -28.24
C THR A 160 14.62 10.10 -27.28
N ASN A 161 14.57 9.60 -26.05
CA ASN A 161 15.43 9.98 -24.92
C ASN A 161 15.12 11.35 -24.31
N ASP A 162 14.07 12.03 -24.78
CA ASP A 162 13.56 13.27 -24.18
C ASP A 162 12.47 13.02 -23.15
N GLU A 163 12.05 11.74 -23.02
CA GLU A 163 11.06 11.35 -22.03
C GLU A 163 11.62 11.49 -20.63
N SER A 164 10.83 12.09 -19.72
CA SER A 164 11.17 12.26 -18.31
C SER A 164 10.02 11.82 -17.42
N LEU A 165 10.35 11.12 -16.33
CA LEU A 165 9.37 10.76 -15.31
C LEU A 165 8.75 11.99 -14.63
N GLU A 166 9.47 13.11 -14.59
CA GLU A 166 8.99 14.39 -14.08
C GLU A 166 7.79 14.93 -14.88
N ASP A 167 7.65 14.57 -16.16
CA ASP A 167 6.48 14.94 -16.96
C ASP A 167 5.15 14.50 -16.34
N PHE A 168 5.16 13.44 -15.53
CA PHE A 168 3.95 12.96 -14.83
C PHE A 168 3.58 13.79 -13.60
N VAL A 169 4.43 14.67 -13.15
CA VAL A 169 4.10 15.62 -12.07
C VAL A 169 3.09 16.66 -12.57
N VAL A 170 3.32 17.22 -13.76
CA VAL A 170 2.54 18.35 -14.27
C VAL A 170 1.82 18.05 -15.58
N ARG A 171 2.50 17.43 -16.55
CA ARG A 171 2.06 17.40 -17.95
C ARG A 171 1.25 16.17 -18.34
N ARG A 172 1.57 14.99 -17.77
CA ARG A 172 0.99 13.70 -18.17
C ARG A 172 0.01 13.16 -17.15
N LYS A 173 -0.86 12.26 -17.59
CA LYS A 173 -1.78 11.50 -16.72
C LYS A 173 -1.51 10.01 -16.87
N PRO A 174 -1.70 9.19 -15.79
CA PRO A 174 -2.07 9.63 -14.44
C PRO A 174 -0.96 10.46 -13.81
N ARG A 175 -1.30 11.46 -12.99
CA ARG A 175 -0.31 12.26 -12.28
C ARG A 175 0.49 11.39 -11.31
N TYR A 176 1.75 11.74 -11.15
CA TYR A 176 2.59 11.10 -10.14
C TYR A 176 2.04 11.37 -8.74
N LYS A 177 2.02 10.34 -7.95
CA LYS A 177 1.75 10.40 -6.51
C LYS A 177 2.67 9.37 -5.86
N GLN A 178 3.44 9.78 -4.85
CA GLN A 178 4.27 8.87 -4.10
C GLN A 178 3.41 7.85 -3.35
N ASP A 179 3.83 6.59 -3.33
CA ASP A 179 3.13 5.54 -2.61
C ASP A 179 3.10 5.85 -1.11
N ASN A 180 1.93 5.72 -0.50
CA ASN A 180 1.74 5.96 0.93
C ASN A 180 2.56 5.03 1.83
N LYS A 181 3.06 3.92 1.30
CA LYS A 181 3.89 2.96 2.04
C LYS A 181 5.40 3.30 1.98
N MET A 182 5.81 4.29 1.18
CA MET A 182 7.22 4.60 0.96
C MET A 182 7.97 4.90 2.25
N SER A 183 7.43 5.75 3.13
CA SER A 183 8.09 6.08 4.40
C SER A 183 8.23 4.87 5.32
N PHE A 184 7.30 3.91 5.26
CA PHE A 184 7.38 2.67 6.04
C PHE A 184 8.49 1.76 5.55
N VAL A 185 8.68 1.66 4.24
CA VAL A 185 9.81 0.91 3.64
C VAL A 185 11.14 1.47 4.12
N VAL A 186 11.29 2.80 4.07
CA VAL A 186 12.52 3.47 4.56
C VAL A 186 12.72 3.22 6.05
N LYS A 187 11.68 3.39 6.88
CA LYS A 187 11.76 3.14 8.32
C LYS A 187 12.09 1.68 8.63
N ALA A 188 11.52 0.72 7.89
CA ALA A 188 11.82 -0.71 8.06
C ALA A 188 13.31 -1.04 7.79
N ILE A 189 13.90 -0.45 6.73
CA ILE A 189 15.32 -0.60 6.44
C ILE A 189 16.17 -0.01 7.58
N TRP A 190 15.82 1.19 8.06
CA TRP A 190 16.49 1.80 9.20
C TRP A 190 16.35 0.96 10.48
N THR A 191 15.15 0.43 10.76
CA THR A 191 14.93 -0.46 11.91
C THR A 191 15.85 -1.67 11.86
N MET A 192 15.97 -2.30 10.69
CA MET A 192 16.91 -3.42 10.51
C MET A 192 18.35 -3.00 10.76
N ALA A 193 18.77 -1.85 10.24
CA ALA A 193 20.12 -1.32 10.43
C ALA A 193 20.41 -1.02 11.92
N TYR A 194 19.47 -0.39 12.62
CA TYR A 194 19.59 -0.13 14.07
C TYR A 194 19.58 -1.42 14.90
N GLY A 195 18.70 -2.37 14.57
CA GLY A 195 18.67 -3.68 15.23
C GLY A 195 19.99 -4.43 15.11
N LEU A 196 20.56 -4.50 13.90
CA LEU A 196 21.87 -5.10 13.66
C LEU A 196 23.00 -4.34 14.38
N HIS A 197 22.94 -3.02 14.37
CA HIS A 197 23.93 -2.18 15.08
C HIS A 197 23.87 -2.37 16.59
N ASN A 198 22.68 -2.42 17.18
CA ASN A 198 22.50 -2.67 18.60
C ASN A 198 22.98 -4.09 18.97
N MET A 199 22.67 -5.08 18.14
CA MET A 199 23.18 -6.45 18.29
C MET A 199 24.71 -6.49 18.23
N GLN A 200 25.32 -5.79 17.28
CA GLN A 200 26.77 -5.67 17.18
C GLN A 200 27.37 -5.06 18.44
N LYS A 201 26.82 -3.96 18.95
CA LYS A 201 27.29 -3.32 20.19
C LYS A 201 27.19 -4.24 21.40
N SER A 202 26.15 -5.04 21.48
CA SER A 202 25.93 -5.95 22.62
C SER A 202 26.84 -7.17 22.60
N LEU A 203 27.10 -7.76 21.43
CA LEU A 203 27.86 -8.98 21.26
C LEU A 203 29.35 -8.73 21.02
N CYS A 204 29.69 -7.73 20.19
CA CYS A 204 31.05 -7.48 19.72
C CYS A 204 31.72 -6.35 20.52
N LYS A 205 31.86 -6.53 21.82
CA LYS A 205 32.50 -5.53 22.71
C LYS A 205 33.95 -5.23 22.24
N ASN A 206 34.23 -3.93 22.02
CA ASN A 206 35.55 -3.43 21.62
C ASN A 206 36.07 -3.91 20.25
N VAL A 207 35.20 -4.40 19.37
CA VAL A 207 35.55 -4.79 18.00
C VAL A 207 34.86 -3.86 17.01
N THR A 208 35.61 -3.34 16.05
CA THR A 208 35.02 -2.61 14.91
C THR A 208 34.61 -3.61 13.83
N GLY A 209 33.32 -3.63 13.48
CA GLY A 209 32.76 -4.55 12.49
C GLY A 209 32.09 -5.79 13.09
N LEU A 210 31.96 -6.83 12.28
CA LEU A 210 31.31 -8.08 12.70
C LEU A 210 32.32 -8.94 13.50
N CYS A 211 31.84 -9.55 14.59
CA CYS A 211 32.56 -10.52 15.38
C CYS A 211 32.00 -11.94 15.18
N ASN A 212 32.71 -12.96 15.61
CA ASN A 212 32.29 -14.35 15.45
C ASN A 212 30.96 -14.66 16.16
N GLU A 213 30.69 -13.98 17.26
CA GLU A 213 29.43 -14.09 18.03
C GLU A 213 28.19 -13.63 17.25
N MET A 214 28.37 -12.86 16.20
CA MET A 214 27.28 -12.47 15.28
C MET A 214 27.12 -13.43 14.10
N LEU A 215 27.99 -14.41 13.92
CA LEU A 215 28.00 -15.29 12.75
C LEU A 215 27.84 -16.76 13.13
N PRO A 216 26.80 -17.46 12.67
CA PRO A 216 25.66 -16.94 11.90
C PRO A 216 24.76 -16.03 12.76
N VAL A 217 24.01 -15.13 12.11
CA VAL A 217 23.10 -14.22 12.81
C VAL A 217 22.03 -15.03 13.55
N ASN A 218 21.96 -14.85 14.88
CA ASN A 218 20.90 -15.45 15.69
C ASN A 218 19.63 -14.61 15.59
N GLY A 219 18.58 -15.19 14.99
CA GLY A 219 17.32 -14.50 14.74
C GLY A 219 16.58 -14.03 16.01
N SER A 220 16.67 -14.81 17.11
CA SER A 220 16.02 -14.42 18.38
C SER A 220 16.71 -13.22 19.03
N ILE A 221 18.04 -13.17 18.98
CA ILE A 221 18.79 -12.02 19.50
C ILE A 221 18.54 -10.79 18.61
N LEU A 222 18.50 -10.98 17.29
CA LEU A 222 18.17 -9.89 16.37
C LEU A 222 16.77 -9.35 16.62
N LEU A 223 15.76 -10.22 16.77
CA LEU A 223 14.37 -9.82 17.07
C LEU A 223 14.28 -8.99 18.35
N LEU A 224 14.99 -9.39 19.41
CA LEU A 224 15.04 -8.61 20.65
C LEU A 224 15.60 -7.22 20.42
N ASN A 225 16.66 -7.10 19.60
CA ASN A 225 17.27 -5.82 19.28
C ASN A 225 16.40 -4.98 18.31
N LEU A 226 15.60 -5.61 17.46
CA LEU A 226 14.61 -4.92 16.61
C LEU A 226 13.47 -4.34 17.44
N ASN A 227 12.89 -5.12 18.35
CA ASN A 227 11.81 -4.66 19.24
C ASN A 227 12.25 -3.51 20.15
N ASN A 228 13.52 -3.48 20.53
CA ASN A 228 14.10 -2.39 21.33
C ASN A 228 14.72 -1.27 20.47
N ALA A 229 14.57 -1.31 19.15
CA ALA A 229 15.09 -0.26 18.29
C ALA A 229 14.31 1.05 18.51
N ARG A 230 15.04 2.11 18.80
CA ARG A 230 14.49 3.46 18.94
C ARG A 230 15.40 4.46 18.26
N PHE A 231 14.85 5.19 17.28
CA PHE A 231 15.63 6.17 16.54
C PHE A 231 14.74 7.30 16.02
N LYS A 232 15.38 8.41 15.70
CA LYS A 232 14.69 9.55 15.07
C LYS A 232 14.83 9.45 13.55
N TRP A 233 13.69 9.46 12.84
CA TRP A 233 13.64 9.59 11.40
C TRP A 233 12.88 10.88 11.05
N LYS A 234 13.58 11.83 10.42
CA LYS A 234 13.10 13.22 10.24
C LYS A 234 12.68 13.80 11.61
N ASP A 235 11.42 14.16 11.78
CA ASP A 235 10.85 14.68 13.02
C ASP A 235 10.02 13.64 13.82
N GLU A 236 10.06 12.37 13.40
CA GLU A 236 9.36 11.27 14.06
C GLU A 236 10.32 10.37 14.83
N ILE A 237 9.85 9.89 15.98
CA ILE A 237 10.51 8.81 16.69
C ILE A 237 9.92 7.50 16.18
N VAL A 238 10.78 6.60 15.74
CA VAL A 238 10.44 5.22 15.41
C VAL A 238 10.76 4.37 16.62
N GLU A 239 9.74 3.74 17.17
CA GLU A 239 9.81 2.83 18.30
C GLU A 239 8.68 1.82 18.21
N PHE A 240 8.74 0.75 18.98
CA PHE A 240 7.78 -0.33 18.99
C PHE A 240 7.21 -0.54 20.39
N ASP A 241 5.97 -0.95 20.47
CA ASP A 241 5.31 -1.32 21.72
C ASP A 241 5.69 -2.75 22.15
N GLU A 242 5.07 -3.26 23.21
CA GLU A 242 5.30 -4.59 23.76
C GLU A 242 4.93 -5.73 22.80
N ASN A 243 4.06 -5.45 21.81
CA ASN A 243 3.67 -6.40 20.76
C ASN A 243 4.59 -6.35 19.53
N GLY A 244 5.52 -5.39 19.49
CA GLY A 244 6.36 -5.11 18.33
C GLY A 244 5.69 -4.26 17.26
N ASP A 245 4.60 -3.55 17.61
CA ASP A 245 3.87 -2.69 16.70
C ASP A 245 4.34 -1.22 16.84
N PRO A 246 4.57 -0.51 15.73
CA PRO A 246 4.83 0.92 15.77
C PRO A 246 3.52 1.70 16.01
N PRO A 247 3.58 2.89 16.64
CA PRO A 247 2.40 3.73 16.86
C PRO A 247 1.66 4.01 15.55
N GLY A 248 0.42 3.53 15.44
CA GLY A 248 -0.44 3.74 14.27
C GLY A 248 -0.94 5.18 14.19
N ARG A 249 -0.80 5.80 13.02
CA ARG A 249 -1.40 7.10 12.69
C ARG A 249 -2.24 6.96 11.44
N TYR A 250 -3.46 7.48 11.51
CA TYR A 250 -4.41 7.38 10.40
C TYR A 250 -4.92 8.76 9.99
N VAL A 251 -5.31 8.87 8.72
CA VAL A 251 -6.01 10.02 8.16
C VAL A 251 -7.26 9.55 7.44
N HIS A 252 -8.30 10.37 7.45
CA HIS A 252 -9.54 10.10 6.74
C HIS A 252 -9.44 10.59 5.29
N SER A 253 -10.08 9.87 4.38
CA SER A 253 -10.31 10.28 3.01
C SER A 253 -11.81 10.18 2.71
N LEU A 254 -12.36 11.22 2.11
CA LEU A 254 -13.75 11.32 1.66
C LEU A 254 -13.82 11.01 0.17
#